data_c0e874b2cfe192a1b88f80201a95be36
#
_entry.id   c0e874b2cfe192a1b88f80201a95be36
#
_cell.length_a   1.000
_cell.length_b   1.000
_cell.length_c   1.000
_cell.angle_alpha   90.00
_cell.angle_beta   90.00
_cell.angle_gamma   90.00
#
_symmetry.space_group_name_H-M   'P 1'
#
loop_
_entity.id
_entity.type
_entity.pdbx_description
1 polymer ?
#
loop_
_entity_poly.entity_id
_entity_poly.type
_entity_poly.pdbx_seq_one_letter_code
_entity_poly.pdbx_strand_id
1 'polypeptide(L)'
;MKEVQRGKVLAVNISEDKGTKKTNVQSCSLLKDFGLKGDAHGGPWHRQVSLLANESIEKMRAKGLNVGYGDFAENITTEGVDLVHLPIGTEIRIGNSVILRVTQIGKECHERCAIYYQAGDCVMPKEGIFAEVVSEGEAKVGDEITIDQ
;
A
#
# COMPACT_ATOMS: atom_id res chain seq x y z
N MET A 1 15.20 21.43 -10.46
CA MET A 1 14.93 20.07 -10.98
C MET A 1 14.03 19.31 -10.02
N LYS A 2 13.04 18.65 -10.55
CA LYS A 2 12.21 17.76 -9.73
C LYS A 2 12.99 16.47 -9.46
N GLU A 3 12.96 16.05 -8.23
CA GLU A 3 13.47 14.72 -7.88
C GLU A 3 12.47 13.68 -8.33
N VAL A 4 12.97 12.55 -8.83
CA VAL A 4 12.15 11.40 -9.22
C VAL A 4 12.58 10.21 -8.39
N GLN A 5 11.63 9.65 -7.65
CA GLN A 5 11.85 8.36 -6.99
C GLN A 5 11.43 7.24 -7.92
N ARG A 6 12.22 6.18 -7.95
CA ARG A 6 11.93 4.97 -8.72
C ARG A 6 12.03 3.76 -7.83
N GLY A 7 11.05 2.91 -7.92
CA GLY A 7 11.00 1.65 -7.19
C GLY A 7 10.19 0.65 -7.94
N LYS A 8 9.73 -0.38 -7.26
CA LYS A 8 8.93 -1.41 -7.89
C LYS A 8 7.88 -1.98 -6.95
N VAL A 9 6.87 -2.60 -7.54
CA VAL A 9 5.83 -3.36 -6.85
C VAL A 9 6.40 -4.73 -6.50
N LEU A 10 6.48 -5.04 -5.21
CA LEU A 10 6.91 -6.37 -4.75
C LEU A 10 5.74 -7.32 -4.62
N ALA A 11 4.57 -6.82 -4.24
CA ALA A 11 3.38 -7.65 -4.08
C ALA A 11 2.12 -6.83 -4.31
N VAL A 12 1.08 -7.51 -4.78
CA VAL A 12 -0.28 -7.00 -4.93
C VAL A 12 -1.16 -7.88 -4.07
N ASN A 13 -1.94 -7.29 -3.17
CA ASN A 13 -2.66 -8.03 -2.13
C ASN A 13 -4.10 -7.58 -2.05
N ILE A 14 -5.03 -8.54 -1.96
CA ILE A 14 -6.45 -8.27 -1.80
C ILE A 14 -7.06 -9.19 -0.74
N SER A 15 -8.19 -8.77 -0.17
CA SER A 15 -8.99 -9.60 0.73
C SER A 15 -10.47 -9.37 0.45
N GLU A 16 -11.28 -10.41 0.62
CA GLU A 16 -12.73 -10.31 0.47
C GLU A 16 -13.39 -9.65 1.69
N ASP A 17 -12.75 -9.71 2.85
CA ASP A 17 -13.27 -9.18 4.10
C ASP A 17 -12.36 -8.10 4.68
N LYS A 18 -12.96 -7.09 5.31
CA LYS A 18 -12.23 -6.05 6.03
C LYS A 18 -11.60 -6.61 7.32
N GLY A 19 -10.46 -6.06 7.68
CA GLY A 19 -9.79 -6.41 8.93
C GLY A 19 -9.06 -7.76 8.92
N THR A 20 -8.93 -8.39 7.76
CA THR A 20 -8.22 -9.65 7.60
C THR A 20 -6.90 -9.43 6.86
N LYS A 21 -5.99 -10.39 7.00
CA LYS A 21 -4.77 -10.41 6.20
C LYS A 21 -5.15 -10.54 4.72
N LYS A 22 -4.40 -9.88 3.85
CA LYS A 22 -4.65 -9.94 2.42
C LYS A 22 -3.86 -11.06 1.77
N THR A 23 -4.45 -11.61 0.70
CA THR A 23 -3.84 -12.68 -0.10
C THR A 23 -3.06 -12.07 -1.25
N ASN A 24 -1.86 -12.60 -1.51
CA ASN A 24 -1.04 -12.17 -2.64
C ASN A 24 -1.66 -12.63 -3.96
N VAL A 25 -1.73 -11.73 -4.92
CA VAL A 25 -2.14 -12.03 -6.30
C VAL A 25 -1.05 -11.52 -7.25
N GLN A 26 -1.00 -12.09 -8.47
CA GLN A 26 0.03 -11.69 -9.44
C GLN A 26 -0.23 -10.30 -10.00
N SER A 27 -1.48 -9.96 -10.19
CA SER A 27 -1.92 -8.67 -10.74
C SER A 27 -3.34 -8.36 -10.31
N CYS A 28 -3.72 -7.10 -10.42
CA CYS A 28 -5.09 -6.67 -10.13
C CYS A 28 -5.41 -5.41 -10.92
N SER A 29 -6.66 -5.30 -11.36
CA SER A 29 -7.16 -4.07 -11.97
C SER A 29 -7.43 -3.03 -10.89
N LEU A 30 -6.99 -1.80 -11.13
CA LEU A 30 -7.30 -0.66 -10.28
C LEU A 30 -8.36 0.19 -10.96
N LEU A 31 -9.46 0.43 -10.25
CA LEU A 31 -10.64 1.09 -10.79
C LEU A 31 -10.84 2.45 -10.13
N LYS A 32 -11.14 3.46 -10.96
CA LYS A 32 -11.43 4.81 -10.50
C LYS A 32 -12.66 4.79 -9.57
N ASP A 33 -12.62 5.59 -8.52
CA ASP A 33 -13.65 5.67 -7.48
C ASP A 33 -13.89 4.35 -6.72
N PHE A 34 -12.96 3.42 -6.81
CA PHE A 34 -13.08 2.13 -6.13
C PHE A 34 -11.78 1.66 -5.47
N GLY A 35 -10.71 1.45 -6.23
CA GLY A 35 -9.45 0.86 -5.78
C GLY A 35 -9.18 -0.47 -6.49
N LEU A 36 -8.68 -1.47 -5.77
CA LEU A 36 -8.38 -2.78 -6.34
C LEU A 36 -9.66 -3.60 -6.50
N LYS A 37 -9.91 -4.09 -7.71
CA LYS A 37 -11.07 -4.91 -8.01
C LYS A 37 -11.06 -6.17 -7.14
N GLY A 38 -12.18 -6.42 -6.47
CA GLY A 38 -12.34 -7.59 -5.59
C GLY A 38 -11.85 -7.37 -4.17
N ASP A 39 -11.31 -6.21 -3.84
CA ASP A 39 -10.82 -5.92 -2.49
C ASP A 39 -11.91 -5.30 -1.62
N ALA A 40 -11.99 -5.75 -0.36
CA ALA A 40 -13.02 -5.31 0.58
C ALA A 40 -12.92 -3.82 0.95
N HIS A 41 -11.74 -3.21 0.84
CA HIS A 41 -11.55 -1.78 1.13
C HIS A 41 -11.90 -0.88 -0.05
N GLY A 42 -12.26 -1.44 -1.19
CA GLY A 42 -12.67 -0.66 -2.35
C GLY A 42 -13.94 0.13 -2.09
N GLY A 43 -14.06 1.28 -2.74
CA GLY A 43 -15.24 2.12 -2.63
C GLY A 43 -14.93 3.59 -2.91
N PRO A 44 -15.96 4.44 -3.00
CA PRO A 44 -15.80 5.86 -3.31
C PRO A 44 -15.39 6.67 -2.08
N TRP A 45 -14.20 6.42 -1.57
CA TRP A 45 -13.67 7.11 -0.38
C TRP A 45 -12.17 7.32 -0.53
N HIS A 46 -11.54 7.95 0.47
CA HIS A 46 -10.13 8.33 0.40
C HIS A 46 -9.14 7.20 0.69
N ARG A 47 -9.61 6.04 1.15
CA ARG A 47 -8.76 4.87 1.44
C ARG A 47 -8.97 3.73 0.44
N GLN A 48 -9.08 4.07 -0.83
CA GLN A 48 -9.31 3.07 -1.89
C GLN A 48 -8.16 2.08 -2.01
N VAL A 49 -6.91 2.56 -1.89
CA VAL A 49 -5.71 1.74 -2.03
C VAL A 49 -4.79 2.03 -0.86
N SER A 50 -4.30 0.99 -0.23
CA SER A 50 -3.28 1.13 0.82
C SER A 50 -1.92 0.65 0.30
N LEU A 51 -0.86 1.37 0.66
CA LEU A 51 0.51 1.05 0.26
C LEU A 51 1.40 1.00 1.50
N LEU A 52 2.31 0.03 1.52
CA LEU A 52 3.30 -0.10 2.59
C LEU A 52 4.63 -0.54 1.97
N ALA A 53 5.71 0.09 2.40
CA ALA A 53 7.04 -0.24 1.92
C ALA A 53 7.53 -1.55 2.53
N ASN A 54 8.22 -2.38 1.73
CA ASN A 54 8.88 -3.58 2.24
C ASN A 54 9.89 -3.23 3.33
N GLU A 55 10.54 -2.09 3.22
CA GLU A 55 11.50 -1.60 4.22
C GLU A 55 10.83 -1.44 5.59
N SER A 56 9.55 -1.06 5.62
CA SER A 56 8.77 -1.00 6.87
C SER A 56 8.44 -2.40 7.41
N ILE A 57 8.12 -3.34 6.52
CA ILE A 57 7.84 -4.74 6.90
C ILE A 57 9.11 -5.38 7.49
N GLU A 58 10.28 -5.08 6.93
CA GLU A 58 11.56 -5.60 7.42
C GLU A 58 11.84 -5.16 8.86
N LYS A 59 11.38 -3.97 9.27
CA LYS A 59 11.49 -3.52 10.67
C LYS A 59 10.75 -4.46 11.61
N MET A 60 9.59 -4.96 11.19
CA MET A 60 8.80 -5.89 12.00
C MET A 60 9.43 -7.27 12.03
N ARG A 61 10.01 -7.72 10.90
CA ARG A 61 10.77 -8.97 10.87
C ARG A 61 11.98 -8.92 11.81
N ALA A 62 12.64 -7.77 11.88
CA ALA A 62 13.78 -7.56 12.79
C ALA A 62 13.38 -7.66 14.26
N LYS A 63 12.11 -7.47 14.59
CA LYS A 63 11.56 -7.66 15.94
C LYS A 63 11.17 -9.11 16.22
N GLY A 64 11.45 -10.03 15.30
CA GLY A 64 11.18 -11.46 15.46
C GLY A 64 9.83 -11.92 14.94
N LEU A 65 9.08 -11.06 14.23
CA LEU A 65 7.79 -11.45 13.69
C LEU A 65 7.95 -12.19 12.35
N ASN A 66 7.17 -13.26 12.20
CA ASN A 66 7.09 -13.98 10.93
C ASN A 66 5.94 -13.39 10.10
N VAL A 67 6.24 -12.29 9.39
CA VAL A 67 5.26 -11.56 8.60
C VAL A 67 5.72 -11.45 7.15
N GLY A 68 4.76 -11.42 6.24
CA GLY A 68 4.99 -11.30 4.81
C GLY A 68 4.10 -10.23 4.19
N TYR A 69 4.13 -10.19 2.87
CA TYR A 69 3.36 -9.20 2.10
C TYR A 69 1.85 -9.47 2.26
N GLY A 70 1.08 -8.42 2.53
CA GLY A 70 -0.35 -8.51 2.76
C GLY A 70 -0.75 -8.73 4.21
N ASP A 71 0.18 -9.12 5.07
CA ASP A 71 -0.11 -9.40 6.48
C ASP A 71 -0.51 -8.17 7.28
N PHE A 72 -0.13 -6.98 6.81
CA PHE A 72 -0.52 -5.69 7.38
C PHE A 72 -1.76 -5.11 6.72
N ALA A 73 -2.45 -5.90 5.90
CA ALA A 73 -3.62 -5.51 5.13
C ALA A 73 -3.34 -4.42 4.08
N GLU A 74 -2.09 -4.30 3.65
CA GLU A 74 -1.74 -3.39 2.56
C GLU A 74 -2.08 -4.01 1.20
N ASN A 75 -2.53 -3.16 0.26
CA ASN A 75 -2.84 -3.58 -1.11
C ASN A 75 -1.58 -3.71 -1.97
N ILE A 76 -0.70 -2.72 -1.89
CA ILE A 76 0.53 -2.67 -2.69
C ILE A 76 1.72 -2.65 -1.74
N THR A 77 2.57 -3.65 -1.86
CA THR A 77 3.86 -3.67 -1.15
C THR A 77 4.93 -3.15 -2.10
N THR A 78 5.66 -2.13 -1.67
CA THR A 78 6.63 -1.42 -2.50
C THR A 78 8.07 -1.65 -2.07
N GLU A 79 9.01 -1.35 -2.96
CA GLU A 79 10.43 -1.31 -2.66
C GLU A 79 11.07 -0.11 -3.34
N GLY A 80 11.99 0.55 -2.64
CA GLY A 80 12.84 1.58 -3.23
C GLY A 80 12.24 2.98 -3.24
N VAL A 81 11.04 3.18 -2.69
CA VAL A 81 10.41 4.50 -2.62
C VAL A 81 10.06 4.85 -1.18
N ASP A 82 10.25 6.11 -0.84
CA ASP A 82 9.88 6.65 0.47
C ASP A 82 8.44 7.14 0.42
N LEU A 83 7.52 6.38 1.01
CA LEU A 83 6.10 6.68 0.96
C LEU A 83 5.67 7.66 2.05
N VAL A 84 6.16 7.47 3.27
CA VAL A 84 5.62 8.17 4.44
C VAL A 84 5.87 9.68 4.41
N HIS A 85 6.87 10.14 3.68
CA HIS A 85 7.20 11.55 3.57
C HIS A 85 6.57 12.23 2.34
N LEU A 86 5.73 11.54 1.60
CA LEU A 86 5.05 12.13 0.44
C LEU A 86 3.95 13.09 0.89
N PRO A 87 3.90 14.32 0.33
CA PRO A 87 2.77 15.20 0.61
C PRO A 87 1.44 14.62 0.13
N ILE A 88 0.37 14.93 0.84
CA ILE A 88 -0.99 14.62 0.38
C ILE A 88 -1.18 15.27 -0.99
N GLY A 89 -1.76 14.54 -1.94
CA GLY A 89 -1.95 15.01 -3.32
C GLY A 89 -0.85 14.58 -4.28
N THR A 90 0.23 13.98 -3.78
CA THR A 90 1.31 13.46 -4.63
C THR A 90 0.78 12.34 -5.51
N GLU A 91 1.15 12.34 -6.79
CA GLU A 91 0.79 11.27 -7.72
C GLU A 91 1.88 10.20 -7.76
N ILE A 92 1.43 8.96 -7.73
CA ILE A 92 2.28 7.76 -7.80
C ILE A 92 1.91 7.02 -9.08
N ARG A 93 2.87 6.83 -9.98
CA ARG A 93 2.67 6.07 -11.22
C ARG A 93 3.11 4.63 -11.04
N ILE A 94 2.27 3.68 -11.45
CA ILE A 94 2.59 2.27 -11.41
C ILE A 94 2.43 1.68 -12.80
N GLY A 95 3.49 1.10 -13.32
CA GLY A 95 3.50 0.56 -14.68
C GLY A 95 3.26 1.63 -15.73
N ASN A 96 2.45 1.31 -16.74
CA ASN A 96 2.23 2.19 -17.88
C ASN A 96 0.98 3.07 -17.78
N SER A 97 0.02 2.71 -16.93
CA SER A 97 -1.30 3.36 -16.97
C SER A 97 -1.86 3.78 -15.62
N VAL A 98 -1.48 3.12 -14.54
CA VAL A 98 -2.06 3.41 -13.22
C VAL A 98 -1.45 4.68 -12.64
N ILE A 99 -2.30 5.59 -12.17
CA ILE A 99 -1.91 6.77 -11.41
C ILE A 99 -2.74 6.80 -10.14
N LEU A 100 -2.06 6.87 -9.01
CA LEU A 100 -2.68 7.01 -7.68
C LEU A 100 -2.36 8.40 -7.14
N ARG A 101 -3.25 8.93 -6.30
CA ARG A 101 -3.01 10.20 -5.58
C ARG A 101 -3.07 9.94 -4.09
N VAL A 102 -2.03 10.35 -3.37
CA VAL A 102 -1.95 10.17 -1.91
C VAL A 102 -3.05 10.98 -1.22
N THR A 103 -3.83 10.30 -0.37
CA THR A 103 -4.96 10.91 0.34
C THR A 103 -4.79 10.91 1.85
N GLN A 104 -3.96 10.02 2.39
CA GLN A 104 -3.75 9.92 3.83
C GLN A 104 -2.40 9.27 4.13
N ILE A 105 -1.74 9.76 5.17
CA ILE A 105 -0.49 9.18 5.69
C ILE A 105 -0.80 8.56 7.03
N GLY A 106 -0.49 7.27 7.19
CA GLY A 106 -0.78 6.54 8.42
C GLY A 106 -2.27 6.32 8.66
N LYS A 107 -2.60 5.70 9.76
CA LYS A 107 -3.99 5.53 10.20
C LYS A 107 -4.07 5.35 11.71
N GLU A 108 -5.24 5.65 12.29
CA GLU A 108 -5.53 5.29 13.66
C GLU A 108 -6.08 3.87 13.71
N CYS A 109 -5.54 3.06 14.62
CA CYS A 109 -6.09 1.75 14.91
C CYS A 109 -6.85 1.83 16.23
N HIS A 110 -8.18 1.70 16.18
CA HIS A 110 -9.02 1.72 17.38
C HIS A 110 -8.89 0.41 18.17
N GLU A 111 -8.63 -0.69 17.47
CA GLU A 111 -8.37 -1.98 18.08
C GLU A 111 -6.99 -2.47 17.62
N ARG A 112 -6.18 -2.89 18.58
CA ARG A 112 -4.84 -3.39 18.30
C ARG A 112 -4.94 -4.83 17.82
N CYS A 113 -4.31 -5.12 16.67
CA CYS A 113 -4.32 -6.46 16.09
C CYS A 113 -3.28 -7.37 16.75
N ALA A 114 -3.29 -8.65 16.35
CA ALA A 114 -2.34 -9.64 16.86
C ALA A 114 -0.89 -9.20 16.65
N ILE A 115 -0.57 -8.52 15.55
CA ILE A 115 0.79 -8.03 15.27
C ILE A 115 1.23 -7.02 16.33
N TYR A 116 0.35 -6.09 16.70
CA TYR A 116 0.65 -5.13 17.76
C TYR A 116 0.95 -5.83 19.08
N TYR A 117 0.13 -6.80 19.47
CA TYR A 117 0.32 -7.50 20.75
C TYR A 117 1.59 -8.36 20.78
N GLN A 118 2.01 -8.90 19.64
CA GLN A 118 3.25 -9.68 19.55
C GLN A 118 4.50 -8.82 19.61
N ALA A 119 4.49 -7.67 18.95
CA ALA A 119 5.66 -6.81 18.82
C ALA A 119 5.64 -5.56 19.70
N GLY A 120 4.49 -5.22 20.26
CA GLY A 120 4.28 -3.95 20.97
C GLY A 120 4.15 -2.76 20.04
N ASP A 121 4.11 -2.97 18.71
CA ASP A 121 4.04 -1.91 17.72
C ASP A 121 3.51 -2.46 16.39
N CYS A 122 3.14 -1.55 15.47
CA CYS A 122 2.75 -1.90 14.12
C CYS A 122 3.15 -0.77 13.18
N VAL A 123 3.73 -1.11 12.02
CA VAL A 123 4.21 -0.11 11.05
C VAL A 123 3.08 0.50 10.23
N MET A 124 1.95 -0.20 10.01
CA MET A 124 0.89 0.32 9.15
C MET A 124 0.29 1.65 9.64
N PRO A 125 -0.03 1.82 10.94
CA PRO A 125 -0.54 3.10 11.42
C PRO A 125 0.44 4.26 11.28
N LYS A 126 1.74 4.00 11.29
CA LYS A 126 2.77 5.03 11.25
C LYS A 126 3.34 5.25 9.86
N GLU A 127 3.51 4.20 9.08
CA GLU A 127 4.29 4.21 7.84
C GLU A 127 3.47 3.81 6.60
N GLY A 128 2.26 3.29 6.78
CA GLY A 128 1.37 3.00 5.67
C GLY A 128 0.74 4.29 5.12
N ILE A 129 0.43 4.29 3.83
CA ILE A 129 -0.28 5.39 3.20
C ILE A 129 -1.52 4.89 2.47
N PHE A 130 -2.41 5.82 2.18
CA PHE A 130 -3.62 5.54 1.40
C PHE A 130 -3.68 6.47 0.20
N ALA A 131 -4.30 5.99 -0.86
CA ALA A 131 -4.41 6.72 -2.11
C ALA A 131 -5.75 6.43 -2.79
N GLU A 132 -6.12 7.31 -3.71
CA GLU A 132 -7.26 7.09 -4.62
C GLU A 132 -6.74 6.84 -6.03
N VAL A 133 -7.53 6.13 -6.84
CA VAL A 133 -7.19 5.84 -8.24
C VAL A 133 -7.57 7.04 -9.09
N VAL A 134 -6.58 7.64 -9.76
CA VAL A 134 -6.78 8.76 -10.69
C VAL A 134 -6.88 8.25 -12.13
N SER A 135 -6.04 7.29 -12.49
CA SER A 135 -6.05 6.66 -13.82
C SER A 135 -6.08 5.15 -13.66
N GLU A 136 -7.02 4.51 -14.35
CA GLU A 136 -7.23 3.08 -14.28
C GLU A 136 -6.18 2.30 -15.04
N GLY A 137 -5.98 1.06 -14.63
CA GLY A 137 -5.08 0.13 -15.28
C GLY A 137 -4.87 -1.10 -14.44
N GLU A 138 -3.90 -1.90 -14.84
CA GLU A 138 -3.52 -3.11 -14.12
C GLU A 138 -2.18 -2.89 -13.43
N ALA A 139 -2.10 -3.25 -12.16
CA ALA A 139 -0.84 -3.29 -11.40
C ALA A 139 -0.40 -4.74 -11.26
N LYS A 140 0.87 -5.00 -11.53
CA LYS A 140 1.47 -6.33 -11.50
C LYS A 140 2.68 -6.34 -10.59
N VAL A 141 2.96 -7.49 -10.03
CA VAL A 141 4.24 -7.72 -9.34
C VAL A 141 5.38 -7.45 -10.33
N GLY A 142 6.34 -6.63 -9.91
CA GLY A 142 7.48 -6.25 -10.73
C GLY A 142 7.31 -4.93 -11.50
N ASP A 143 6.13 -4.35 -11.50
CA ASP A 143 5.90 -3.05 -12.17
C ASP A 143 6.75 -1.95 -11.54
N GLU A 144 7.25 -1.06 -12.40
CA GLU A 144 7.99 0.11 -11.93
C GLU A 144 7.04 1.11 -11.27
N ILE A 145 7.50 1.67 -10.16
CA ILE A 145 6.84 2.78 -9.49
C ILE A 145 7.66 4.03 -9.74
N THR A 146 7.01 5.10 -10.16
CA THR A 146 7.66 6.40 -10.40
C THR A 146 6.90 7.49 -9.66
N ILE A 147 7.62 8.29 -8.89
CA ILE A 147 7.04 9.40 -8.14
C ILE A 147 7.82 10.66 -8.46
N ASP A 148 7.16 11.62 -9.07
CA ASP A 148 7.74 12.94 -9.35
C ASP A 148 7.48 13.85 -8.14
N GLN A 149 8.55 14.44 -7.63
CA GLN A 149 8.46 15.36 -6.49
C GLN A 149 8.93 16.77 -6.86
#